data_0f6c64a39834d67c64c2856b7b9b1973
#
_entry.id   0f6c64a39834d67c64c2856b7b9b1973
#
_cell.length_a   1.000
_cell.length_b   1.000
_cell.length_c   1.000
_cell.angle_alpha   90.00
_cell.angle_beta   90.00
_cell.angle_gamma   90.00
#
_symmetry.space_group_name_H-M   'P 1'
#
loop_
_entity.id
_entity.type
_entity.pdbx_description
1 polymer ?
#
loop_
_entity_poly.entity_id
_entity_poly.type
_entity_poly.pdbx_seq_one_letter_code
_entity_poly.pdbx_strand_id
1 'polypeptide(L)'
;MKIIVLNGSPKGDSSVTMQYVHFIQKKFPQHELKILNISQRIQAIETEEKVFWDIIDEVRSTNVVLWAFPLYFLLVPSNYKRFIELVWERGAVETFKDKYAASLSTSIHFYDHIAHNYINAISDDLHMKYAGAFSAAMYDLLVEKERKRLSLFAEHLFDTIEKNVPMPRNFRPLIYSSFEYFPGNVQSKLAVGSQKMLVLTDSKDEGTNLGRMLRQFTGTFSNEVEVIDLNEVDIKGGCLGCIQCGYDNSCLYGDKDGYVEFFNTKVKNANILVLAGSIKDRYLSSRWKLFFDRSFFNNHIPVMSGKHLGFIISGPLSQVPNLKQALDGFYEVQQASIVDFVTDECGDSAEIDGLLLSLAERLIRSANDGYAKPTSFLGVGGKKVIRDEIYGRLRFPFQADHTFYKKNGLYDFPQKSYKSRIINLMMMLLSRVPLMRKEIYTKRIKMEMIKPLQKVLEREK
;
A
#
# COMPACT_ATOMS: atom_id res chain seq x y z
N MET A 1 -33.37 4.23 7.97
CA MET A 1 -32.92 3.83 6.62
C MET A 1 -32.21 2.49 6.69
N LYS A 2 -32.14 1.75 5.57
CA LYS A 2 -31.31 0.55 5.41
C LYS A 2 -29.97 0.93 4.82
N ILE A 3 -28.86 0.43 5.39
CA ILE A 3 -27.48 0.67 4.97
C ILE A 3 -26.82 -0.68 4.74
N ILE A 4 -26.30 -0.91 3.55
CA ILE A 4 -25.52 -2.11 3.28
C ILE A 4 -24.07 -1.86 3.67
N VAL A 5 -23.57 -2.70 4.57
CA VAL A 5 -22.16 -2.71 4.97
C VAL A 5 -21.43 -3.82 4.24
N LEU A 6 -20.56 -3.44 3.31
CA LEU A 6 -19.68 -4.40 2.62
C LEU A 6 -18.47 -4.66 3.52
N ASN A 7 -18.45 -5.80 4.20
CA ASN A 7 -17.38 -6.17 5.11
C ASN A 7 -16.18 -6.74 4.37
N GLY A 8 -15.12 -5.93 4.29
CA GLY A 8 -13.83 -6.28 3.66
C GLY A 8 -12.87 -7.03 4.58
N SER A 9 -13.28 -7.41 5.80
CA SER A 9 -12.41 -8.16 6.69
C SER A 9 -12.44 -9.66 6.38
N PRO A 10 -11.28 -10.32 6.23
CA PRO A 10 -11.23 -11.78 6.11
C PRO A 10 -11.65 -12.52 7.39
N LYS A 11 -11.74 -11.81 8.54
CA LYS A 11 -12.21 -12.36 9.82
C LYS A 11 -13.75 -12.32 9.97
N GLY A 12 -14.46 -11.79 8.98
CA GLY A 12 -15.91 -11.61 9.07
C GLY A 12 -16.31 -10.74 10.27
N ASP A 13 -17.38 -11.11 10.97
CA ASP A 13 -17.93 -10.35 12.08
C ASP A 13 -17.01 -10.26 13.31
N SER A 14 -16.03 -11.17 13.43
CA SER A 14 -15.04 -11.15 14.53
C SER A 14 -13.93 -10.12 14.34
N SER A 15 -14.01 -9.26 13.33
CA SER A 15 -12.99 -8.25 13.08
C SER A 15 -13.16 -7.03 13.97
N VAL A 16 -12.04 -6.33 14.22
CA VAL A 16 -12.06 -5.04 14.92
C VAL A 16 -12.94 -4.04 14.16
N THR A 17 -12.84 -3.99 12.83
CA THR A 17 -13.64 -3.08 11.99
C THR A 17 -15.15 -3.28 12.22
N MET A 18 -15.60 -4.52 12.35
CA MET A 18 -17.02 -4.78 12.60
C MET A 18 -17.47 -4.34 13.99
N GLN A 19 -16.58 -4.27 14.99
CA GLN A 19 -16.94 -3.71 16.30
C GLN A 19 -17.32 -2.23 16.19
N TYR A 20 -16.69 -1.47 15.29
CA TYR A 20 -17.06 -0.09 15.00
C TYR A 20 -18.43 0.00 14.32
N VAL A 21 -18.72 -0.89 13.37
CA VAL A 21 -20.04 -0.98 12.72
C VAL A 21 -21.13 -1.35 13.74
N HIS A 22 -20.89 -2.34 14.60
CA HIS A 22 -21.81 -2.72 15.66
C HIS A 22 -22.03 -1.59 16.67
N PHE A 23 -21.00 -0.80 16.98
CA PHE A 23 -21.14 0.38 17.83
C PHE A 23 -22.10 1.40 17.20
N ILE A 24 -21.96 1.69 15.88
CA ILE A 24 -22.85 2.59 15.13
C ILE A 24 -24.27 2.02 15.19
N GLN A 25 -24.48 0.73 14.89
CA GLN A 25 -25.81 0.09 14.93
C GLN A 25 -26.45 0.20 16.32
N LYS A 26 -25.68 -0.02 17.37
CA LYS A 26 -26.19 0.08 18.75
C LYS A 26 -26.52 1.53 19.14
N LYS A 27 -25.76 2.49 18.66
CA LYS A 27 -25.95 3.91 18.94
C LYS A 27 -27.13 4.52 18.18
N PHE A 28 -27.42 4.01 16.98
CA PHE A 28 -28.46 4.49 16.07
C PHE A 28 -29.41 3.34 15.66
N PRO A 29 -30.21 2.81 16.61
CA PRO A 29 -31.06 1.64 16.37
C PRO A 29 -32.21 1.88 15.37
N GLN A 30 -32.50 3.16 15.06
CA GLN A 30 -33.49 3.56 14.06
C GLN A 30 -33.02 3.32 12.61
N HIS A 31 -31.72 3.04 12.39
CA HIS A 31 -31.18 2.68 11.10
C HIS A 31 -30.77 1.19 11.11
N GLU A 32 -30.99 0.48 10.00
CA GLU A 32 -30.59 -0.91 9.84
C GLU A 32 -29.25 -0.99 9.09
N LEU A 33 -28.19 -1.49 9.74
CA LEU A 33 -26.91 -1.77 9.11
C LEU A 33 -26.82 -3.27 8.79
N LYS A 34 -27.11 -3.65 7.54
CA LYS A 34 -27.01 -5.03 7.09
C LYS A 34 -25.58 -5.35 6.63
N ILE A 35 -24.90 -6.23 7.38
CA ILE A 35 -23.52 -6.60 7.09
C ILE A 35 -23.49 -7.75 6.08
N LEU A 36 -22.71 -7.57 5.00
CA LEU A 36 -22.43 -8.59 4.00
C LEU A 36 -20.93 -8.94 4.04
N ASN A 37 -20.62 -10.18 4.42
CA ASN A 37 -19.23 -10.65 4.55
C ASN A 37 -18.62 -10.94 3.17
N ILE A 38 -17.85 -9.99 2.63
CA ILE A 38 -17.26 -10.06 1.29
C ILE A 38 -15.94 -10.84 1.32
N SER A 39 -14.93 -10.30 2.02
CA SER A 39 -13.58 -10.90 1.99
C SER A 39 -13.54 -12.33 2.53
N GLN A 40 -14.35 -12.64 3.53
CA GLN A 40 -14.42 -13.98 4.11
C GLN A 40 -14.97 -15.00 3.14
N ARG A 41 -15.90 -14.57 2.26
CA ARG A 41 -16.64 -15.44 1.34
C ARG A 41 -16.20 -15.30 -0.12
N ILE A 42 -15.05 -14.66 -0.39
CA ILE A 42 -14.64 -14.31 -1.76
C ILE A 42 -14.60 -15.50 -2.71
N GLN A 43 -14.17 -16.68 -2.25
CA GLN A 43 -14.16 -17.88 -3.09
C GLN A 43 -15.57 -18.25 -3.59
N ALA A 44 -16.54 -18.30 -2.71
CA ALA A 44 -17.92 -18.57 -3.10
C ALA A 44 -18.49 -17.46 -4.01
N ILE A 45 -18.18 -16.19 -3.70
CA ILE A 45 -18.59 -15.03 -4.52
C ILE A 45 -18.00 -15.13 -5.94
N GLU A 46 -16.76 -15.61 -6.07
CA GLU A 46 -16.07 -15.73 -7.35
C GLU A 46 -16.53 -16.96 -8.15
N THR A 47 -16.74 -18.09 -7.49
CA THR A 47 -17.06 -19.36 -8.16
C THR A 47 -18.56 -19.59 -8.37
N GLU A 48 -19.41 -19.00 -7.53
CA GLU A 48 -20.86 -19.18 -7.57
C GLU A 48 -21.54 -17.87 -7.98
N GLU A 49 -21.96 -17.77 -9.23
CA GLU A 49 -22.57 -16.56 -9.78
C GLU A 49 -23.77 -16.08 -8.95
N LYS A 50 -24.59 -17.00 -8.45
CA LYS A 50 -25.72 -16.69 -7.59
C LYS A 50 -25.31 -15.95 -6.32
N VAL A 51 -24.20 -16.36 -5.67
CA VAL A 51 -23.73 -15.74 -4.42
C VAL A 51 -23.32 -14.28 -4.68
N PHE A 52 -22.71 -14.01 -5.83
CA PHE A 52 -22.39 -12.64 -6.23
C PHE A 52 -23.66 -11.80 -6.43
N TRP A 53 -24.63 -12.31 -7.21
CA TRP A 53 -25.84 -11.56 -7.50
C TRP A 53 -26.74 -11.37 -6.28
N ASP A 54 -26.78 -12.31 -5.34
CA ASP A 54 -27.47 -12.14 -4.05
C ASP A 54 -26.93 -10.91 -3.28
N ILE A 55 -25.59 -10.69 -3.33
CA ILE A 55 -24.95 -9.49 -2.74
C ILE A 55 -25.35 -8.22 -3.51
N ILE A 56 -25.32 -8.28 -4.84
CA ILE A 56 -25.67 -7.14 -5.69
C ILE A 56 -27.14 -6.76 -5.53
N ASP A 57 -28.05 -7.72 -5.35
CA ASP A 57 -29.47 -7.47 -5.08
C ASP A 57 -29.68 -6.78 -3.73
N GLU A 58 -28.90 -7.14 -2.72
CA GLU A 58 -28.92 -6.41 -1.44
C GLU A 58 -28.43 -4.95 -1.63
N VAL A 59 -27.36 -4.73 -2.39
CA VAL A 59 -26.91 -3.38 -2.74
C VAL A 59 -27.99 -2.63 -3.52
N ARG A 60 -28.71 -3.30 -4.42
CA ARG A 60 -29.83 -2.69 -5.19
C ARG A 60 -30.94 -2.20 -4.28
N SER A 61 -31.19 -2.89 -3.17
CA SER A 61 -32.27 -2.60 -2.24
C SER A 61 -32.04 -1.40 -1.30
N THR A 62 -30.89 -0.72 -1.42
CA THR A 62 -30.51 0.42 -0.56
C THR A 62 -30.05 1.61 -1.37
N ASN A 63 -30.05 2.80 -0.75
CA ASN A 63 -29.45 4.01 -1.29
C ASN A 63 -28.08 4.30 -0.68
N VAL A 64 -27.55 3.43 0.19
CA VAL A 64 -26.32 3.67 0.95
C VAL A 64 -25.47 2.43 1.04
N VAL A 65 -24.18 2.58 0.77
CA VAL A 65 -23.17 1.52 0.95
C VAL A 65 -22.06 2.04 1.87
N LEU A 66 -21.81 1.32 2.94
CA LEU A 66 -20.64 1.54 3.81
C LEU A 66 -19.55 0.51 3.48
N TRP A 67 -18.45 0.98 2.93
CA TRP A 67 -17.25 0.19 2.67
C TRP A 67 -16.44 0.06 3.96
N ALA A 68 -16.49 -1.09 4.63
CA ALA A 68 -15.87 -1.30 5.93
C ALA A 68 -14.75 -2.35 5.84
N PHE A 69 -13.50 -2.00 6.18
CA PHE A 69 -12.34 -2.87 5.96
C PHE A 69 -11.20 -2.61 6.94
N PRO A 70 -10.41 -3.63 7.31
CA PRO A 70 -9.09 -3.44 7.89
C PRO A 70 -8.08 -3.03 6.82
N LEU A 71 -7.08 -2.26 7.19
CA LEU A 71 -5.99 -1.92 6.28
C LEU A 71 -5.01 -3.09 6.15
N TYR A 72 -4.78 -3.55 4.92
CA TYR A 72 -3.77 -4.56 4.59
C TYR A 72 -2.85 -4.01 3.52
N PHE A 73 -1.55 -4.04 3.75
CA PHE A 73 -0.57 -3.56 2.77
C PHE A 73 -1.00 -2.22 2.13
N LEU A 74 -1.21 -1.20 2.97
CA LEU A 74 -1.58 0.18 2.62
C LEU A 74 -2.91 0.35 1.88
N LEU A 75 -3.66 -0.72 1.65
CA LEU A 75 -4.91 -0.72 0.87
C LEU A 75 -5.98 -1.61 1.55
N VAL A 76 -7.10 -1.79 0.88
CA VAL A 76 -8.10 -2.80 1.24
C VAL A 76 -7.52 -4.22 1.07
N PRO A 77 -8.00 -5.25 1.79
CA PRO A 77 -7.55 -6.63 1.60
C PRO A 77 -7.73 -7.13 0.16
N SER A 78 -6.85 -8.03 -0.30
CA SER A 78 -6.88 -8.59 -1.66
C SER A 78 -8.21 -9.20 -2.04
N ASN A 79 -8.85 -9.92 -1.12
CA ASN A 79 -10.17 -10.51 -1.32
C ASN A 79 -11.25 -9.43 -1.56
N TYR A 80 -11.12 -8.29 -0.89
CA TYR A 80 -12.04 -7.17 -1.07
C TYR A 80 -11.81 -6.48 -2.41
N LYS A 81 -10.53 -6.30 -2.79
CA LYS A 81 -10.20 -5.80 -4.12
C LYS A 81 -10.72 -6.74 -5.21
N ARG A 82 -10.65 -8.06 -5.02
CA ARG A 82 -11.19 -9.03 -5.98
C ARG A 82 -12.70 -8.86 -6.17
N PHE A 83 -13.44 -8.63 -5.10
CA PHE A 83 -14.87 -8.31 -5.22
C PHE A 83 -15.11 -7.04 -6.02
N ILE A 84 -14.31 -5.99 -5.78
CA ILE A 84 -14.40 -4.75 -6.55
C ILE A 84 -14.19 -5.03 -8.04
N GLU A 85 -13.18 -5.81 -8.44
CA GLU A 85 -12.96 -6.23 -9.83
C GLU A 85 -14.18 -6.98 -10.41
N LEU A 86 -14.75 -7.91 -9.63
CA LEU A 86 -15.94 -8.67 -10.07
C LEU A 86 -17.15 -7.76 -10.33
N VAL A 87 -17.28 -6.62 -9.67
CA VAL A 87 -18.36 -5.65 -9.96
C VAL A 87 -18.29 -5.16 -11.41
N TRP A 88 -17.09 -4.88 -11.93
CA TRP A 88 -16.91 -4.51 -13.35
C TRP A 88 -16.97 -5.71 -14.27
N GLU A 89 -16.28 -6.79 -13.94
CA GLU A 89 -16.21 -7.99 -14.78
C GLU A 89 -17.59 -8.60 -15.05
N ARG A 90 -18.52 -8.48 -14.07
CA ARG A 90 -19.89 -9.01 -14.18
C ARG A 90 -20.93 -7.95 -14.52
N GLY A 91 -20.51 -6.73 -14.88
CA GLY A 91 -21.43 -5.68 -15.33
C GLY A 91 -22.37 -5.13 -14.25
N ALA A 92 -22.00 -5.18 -12.97
CA ALA A 92 -22.86 -4.74 -11.86
C ALA A 92 -22.73 -3.24 -11.52
N VAL A 93 -21.96 -2.44 -12.28
CA VAL A 93 -21.66 -1.03 -12.02
C VAL A 93 -22.92 -0.18 -11.83
N GLU A 94 -23.93 -0.31 -12.69
CA GLU A 94 -25.16 0.48 -12.63
C GLU A 94 -25.95 0.27 -11.32
N THR A 95 -25.71 -0.83 -10.59
CA THR A 95 -26.36 -1.07 -9.29
C THR A 95 -25.90 -0.07 -8.22
N PHE A 96 -24.69 0.48 -8.35
CA PHE A 96 -24.11 1.41 -7.39
C PHE A 96 -24.41 2.88 -7.69
N LYS A 97 -24.82 3.17 -8.90
CA LYS A 97 -25.06 4.52 -9.38
C LYS A 97 -26.03 5.32 -8.50
N ASP A 98 -25.68 6.59 -8.27
CA ASP A 98 -26.43 7.57 -7.49
C ASP A 98 -26.61 7.25 -5.99
N LYS A 99 -26.10 6.11 -5.52
CA LYS A 99 -26.11 5.74 -4.10
C LYS A 99 -25.05 6.54 -3.33
N TYR A 100 -25.33 6.77 -2.05
CA TYR A 100 -24.32 7.32 -1.14
C TYR A 100 -23.30 6.23 -0.76
N ALA A 101 -22.05 6.66 -0.62
CA ALA A 101 -20.96 5.82 -0.15
C ALA A 101 -20.22 6.49 0.99
N ALA A 102 -19.76 5.72 1.94
CA ALA A 102 -18.78 6.13 2.93
C ALA A 102 -17.79 4.99 3.18
N SER A 103 -16.61 5.30 3.72
CA SER A 103 -15.64 4.27 4.07
C SER A 103 -15.27 4.33 5.55
N LEU A 104 -15.12 3.15 6.18
CA LEU A 104 -14.69 2.97 7.55
C LEU A 104 -13.53 1.97 7.59
N SER A 105 -12.38 2.39 8.10
CA SER A 105 -11.24 1.47 8.26
C SER A 105 -10.74 1.41 9.70
N THR A 106 -10.02 0.32 10.00
CA THR A 106 -9.26 0.17 11.23
C THR A 106 -7.82 -0.23 10.93
N SER A 107 -6.87 0.47 11.57
CA SER A 107 -5.44 0.27 11.35
C SER A 107 -4.61 0.75 12.55
N ILE A 108 -3.36 1.08 12.31
CA ILE A 108 -2.48 1.86 13.20
C ILE A 108 -2.18 3.24 12.58
N HIS A 109 -3.05 3.73 11.70
CA HIS A 109 -2.83 4.92 10.85
C HIS A 109 -1.61 4.81 9.93
N PHE A 110 -1.29 3.58 9.50
CA PHE A 110 -0.17 3.32 8.61
C PHE A 110 -0.59 3.45 7.14
N TYR A 111 -0.51 4.66 6.58
CA TYR A 111 -0.94 4.99 5.20
C TYR A 111 -2.42 4.72 4.91
N ASP A 112 -3.28 4.78 5.90
CA ASP A 112 -4.71 4.54 5.79
C ASP A 112 -5.42 5.47 4.79
N HIS A 113 -4.91 6.70 4.61
CA HIS A 113 -5.40 7.63 3.59
C HIS A 113 -5.34 7.05 2.17
N ILE A 114 -4.36 6.18 1.86
CA ILE A 114 -4.25 5.54 0.55
C ILE A 114 -5.48 4.65 0.27
N ALA A 115 -5.90 3.85 1.26
CA ALA A 115 -7.05 2.99 1.13
C ALA A 115 -8.36 3.77 1.05
N HIS A 116 -8.50 4.85 1.81
CA HIS A 116 -9.68 5.72 1.73
C HIS A 116 -9.76 6.48 0.41
N ASN A 117 -8.64 6.99 -0.11
CA ASN A 117 -8.56 7.60 -1.44
C ASN A 117 -8.91 6.58 -2.54
N TYR A 118 -8.43 5.34 -2.40
CA TYR A 118 -8.79 4.26 -3.32
C TYR A 118 -10.30 4.01 -3.33
N ILE A 119 -10.95 3.85 -2.18
CA ILE A 119 -12.39 3.63 -2.09
C ILE A 119 -13.19 4.84 -2.57
N ASN A 120 -12.73 6.06 -2.29
CA ASN A 120 -13.35 7.26 -2.84
C ASN A 120 -13.31 7.25 -4.37
N ALA A 121 -12.14 6.96 -4.95
CA ALA A 121 -11.98 6.90 -6.41
C ALA A 121 -12.83 5.79 -7.04
N ILE A 122 -12.89 4.60 -6.42
CA ILE A 122 -13.79 3.51 -6.82
C ILE A 122 -15.27 3.94 -6.73
N SER A 123 -15.65 4.66 -5.67
CA SER A 123 -17.01 5.19 -5.53
C SER A 123 -17.35 6.18 -6.64
N ASP A 124 -16.40 7.06 -7.02
CA ASP A 124 -16.57 7.98 -8.14
C ASP A 124 -16.68 7.25 -9.48
N ASP A 125 -15.91 6.16 -9.70
CA ASP A 125 -15.98 5.33 -10.91
C ASP A 125 -17.29 4.53 -11.00
N LEU A 126 -17.86 4.16 -9.84
CA LEU A 126 -19.18 3.55 -9.71
C LEU A 126 -20.33 4.57 -9.74
N HIS A 127 -20.05 5.83 -10.01
CA HIS A 127 -21.01 6.94 -10.04
C HIS A 127 -21.78 7.12 -8.72
N MET A 128 -21.15 6.82 -7.58
CA MET A 128 -21.72 7.02 -6.26
C MET A 128 -21.45 8.45 -5.73
N LYS A 129 -22.15 8.82 -4.67
CA LYS A 129 -21.99 10.06 -3.91
C LYS A 129 -21.14 9.78 -2.66
N TYR A 130 -19.84 9.99 -2.73
CA TYR A 130 -18.96 9.68 -1.60
C TYR A 130 -19.05 10.73 -0.51
N ALA A 131 -19.61 10.36 0.65
CA ALA A 131 -19.90 11.27 1.77
C ALA A 131 -18.78 11.40 2.80
N GLY A 132 -17.72 10.59 2.71
CA GLY A 132 -16.54 10.72 3.56
C GLY A 132 -15.99 9.40 4.10
N ALA A 133 -14.93 9.56 4.91
CA ALA A 133 -14.17 8.47 5.49
C ALA A 133 -14.07 8.57 7.00
N PHE A 134 -14.05 7.43 7.68
CA PHE A 134 -13.64 7.32 9.08
C PHE A 134 -12.50 6.32 9.21
N SER A 135 -11.32 6.83 9.53
CA SER A 135 -10.15 6.02 9.84
C SER A 135 -9.95 5.94 11.35
N ALA A 136 -9.97 4.74 11.91
CA ALA A 136 -9.83 4.50 13.33
C ALA A 136 -8.54 3.76 13.65
N ALA A 137 -7.89 4.12 14.77
CA ALA A 137 -6.90 3.25 15.35
C ALA A 137 -7.58 2.04 16.02
N MET A 138 -6.85 0.92 16.07
CA MET A 138 -7.39 -0.39 16.45
C MET A 138 -8.17 -0.41 17.77
N TYR A 139 -7.85 0.49 18.72
CA TYR A 139 -8.44 0.53 20.07
C TYR A 139 -9.16 1.84 20.40
N ASP A 140 -9.47 2.67 19.40
CA ASP A 140 -10.13 3.96 19.62
C ASP A 140 -11.53 3.83 20.24
N LEU A 141 -12.22 2.71 20.01
CA LEU A 141 -13.49 2.43 20.72
C LEU A 141 -13.37 2.40 22.23
N LEU A 142 -12.19 2.17 22.80
CA LEU A 142 -11.97 2.20 24.24
C LEU A 142 -11.89 3.63 24.79
N VAL A 143 -11.66 4.63 23.92
CA VAL A 143 -11.50 6.04 24.26
C VAL A 143 -12.80 6.79 24.04
N GLU A 144 -13.34 7.45 25.07
CA GLU A 144 -14.62 8.18 25.00
C GLU A 144 -14.66 9.24 23.89
N LYS A 145 -13.59 10.04 23.79
CA LYS A 145 -13.45 11.07 22.77
C LYS A 145 -13.56 10.49 21.35
N GLU A 146 -12.96 9.34 21.11
CA GLU A 146 -12.97 8.70 19.79
C GLU A 146 -14.33 8.04 19.49
N ARG A 147 -15.02 7.46 20.49
CA ARG A 147 -16.42 7.04 20.35
C ARG A 147 -17.34 8.20 19.99
N LYS A 148 -17.12 9.38 20.58
CA LYS A 148 -17.87 10.60 20.21
C LYS A 148 -17.62 11.00 18.75
N ARG A 149 -16.38 10.95 18.28
CA ARG A 149 -16.04 11.22 16.87
C ARG A 149 -16.74 10.24 15.92
N LEU A 150 -16.72 8.95 16.25
CA LEU A 150 -17.41 7.93 15.45
C LEU A 150 -18.93 8.18 15.42
N SER A 151 -19.52 8.56 16.57
CA SER A 151 -20.96 8.90 16.62
C SER A 151 -21.30 10.09 15.74
N LEU A 152 -20.48 11.15 15.80
CA LEU A 152 -20.67 12.34 14.97
C LEU A 152 -20.48 12.06 13.48
N PHE A 153 -19.51 11.20 13.13
CA PHE A 153 -19.35 10.75 11.74
C PHE A 153 -20.61 10.05 11.22
N ALA A 154 -21.14 9.11 12.01
CA ALA A 154 -22.36 8.40 11.63
C ALA A 154 -23.57 9.34 11.53
N GLU A 155 -23.75 10.24 12.49
CA GLU A 155 -24.82 11.25 12.52
C GLU A 155 -24.76 12.17 11.28
N HIS A 156 -23.57 12.71 10.95
CA HIS A 156 -23.37 13.52 9.75
C HIS A 156 -23.62 12.74 8.47
N LEU A 157 -23.22 11.45 8.41
CA LEU A 157 -23.49 10.59 7.27
C LEU A 157 -25.00 10.42 7.07
N PHE A 158 -25.75 10.09 8.14
CA PHE A 158 -27.20 9.90 8.07
C PHE A 158 -27.91 11.22 7.67
N ASP A 159 -27.54 12.31 8.28
CA ASP A 159 -28.05 13.65 7.91
C ASP A 159 -27.80 14.00 6.44
N THR A 160 -26.62 13.70 5.93
CA THR A 160 -26.25 13.94 4.52
C THR A 160 -27.16 13.15 3.58
N ILE A 161 -27.46 11.90 3.92
CA ILE A 161 -28.31 11.03 3.11
C ILE A 161 -29.77 11.48 3.17
N GLU A 162 -30.29 11.74 4.38
CA GLU A 162 -31.68 12.14 4.59
C GLU A 162 -32.01 13.47 3.93
N LYS A 163 -31.06 14.41 3.93
CA LYS A 163 -31.19 15.72 3.27
C LYS A 163 -30.86 15.68 1.78
N ASN A 164 -30.48 14.50 1.25
CA ASN A 164 -30.03 14.34 -0.13
C ASN A 164 -28.97 15.36 -0.57
N VAL A 165 -27.95 15.57 0.29
CA VAL A 165 -26.90 16.57 0.06
C VAL A 165 -26.06 16.16 -1.16
N PRO A 166 -25.83 17.06 -2.14
CA PRO A 166 -24.97 16.73 -3.28
C PRO A 166 -23.51 16.56 -2.85
N MET A 167 -22.84 15.53 -3.37
CA MET A 167 -21.43 15.25 -3.11
C MET A 167 -20.58 15.56 -4.33
N PRO A 168 -19.40 16.17 -4.16
CA PRO A 168 -18.48 16.40 -5.28
C PRO A 168 -17.85 15.10 -5.75
N ARG A 169 -17.56 15.01 -7.05
CA ARG A 169 -16.63 13.98 -7.56
C ARG A 169 -15.20 14.46 -7.36
N ASN A 170 -14.39 13.67 -6.69
CA ASN A 170 -13.01 14.00 -6.37
C ASN A 170 -12.02 13.44 -7.41
N PHE A 171 -12.41 12.37 -8.08
CA PHE A 171 -11.57 11.65 -9.06
C PHE A 171 -12.26 11.62 -10.41
N ARG A 172 -11.55 12.06 -11.45
CA ARG A 172 -12.01 11.92 -12.83
C ARG A 172 -11.92 10.46 -13.27
N PRO A 173 -12.78 10.00 -14.21
CA PRO A 173 -12.62 8.69 -14.83
C PRO A 173 -11.22 8.51 -15.40
N LEU A 174 -10.66 7.30 -15.29
CA LEU A 174 -9.38 6.99 -15.91
C LEU A 174 -9.51 6.99 -17.43
N ILE A 175 -8.54 7.59 -18.09
CA ILE A 175 -8.43 7.60 -19.53
C ILE A 175 -7.35 6.60 -19.94
N TYR A 176 -7.76 5.47 -20.48
CA TYR A 176 -6.85 4.49 -21.03
C TYR A 176 -6.51 4.87 -22.48
N SER A 177 -5.22 4.78 -22.81
CA SER A 177 -4.77 4.96 -24.19
C SER A 177 -5.16 3.74 -25.03
N SER A 178 -5.56 3.99 -26.28
CA SER A 178 -5.71 2.94 -27.29
C SER A 178 -4.39 2.59 -28.00
N PHE A 179 -3.28 3.14 -27.54
CA PHE A 179 -1.96 2.91 -28.12
C PHE A 179 -1.54 1.45 -27.96
N GLU A 180 -1.08 0.87 -29.04
CA GLU A 180 -0.46 -0.45 -29.04
C GLU A 180 1.06 -0.30 -29.17
N TYR A 181 1.78 -0.82 -28.20
CA TYR A 181 3.22 -0.85 -28.18
C TYR A 181 3.76 -1.97 -29.06
N PHE A 182 4.62 -1.63 -30.03
CA PHE A 182 5.33 -2.57 -30.89
C PHE A 182 6.84 -2.44 -30.66
N PRO A 183 7.48 -3.42 -29.99
CA PRO A 183 8.91 -3.34 -29.67
C PRO A 183 9.78 -3.34 -30.92
N GLY A 184 10.81 -2.53 -30.93
CA GLY A 184 11.87 -2.53 -31.94
C GLY A 184 12.88 -3.65 -31.71
N ASN A 185 13.91 -3.69 -32.54
CA ASN A 185 14.99 -4.65 -32.40
C ASN A 185 15.86 -4.32 -31.18
N VAL A 186 16.14 -5.31 -30.35
CA VAL A 186 17.09 -5.17 -29.24
C VAL A 186 18.51 -5.00 -29.79
N GLN A 187 19.09 -3.82 -29.63
CA GLN A 187 20.41 -3.47 -30.17
C GLN A 187 21.56 -3.83 -29.23
N SER A 188 21.33 -3.89 -27.93
CA SER A 188 22.35 -4.15 -26.91
C SER A 188 21.99 -5.33 -26.03
N LYS A 189 22.99 -6.08 -25.60
CA LYS A 189 22.86 -7.21 -24.69
C LYS A 189 23.64 -6.87 -23.41
N LEU A 190 22.89 -6.65 -22.33
CA LEU A 190 23.44 -6.32 -21.02
C LEU A 190 23.77 -7.59 -20.23
N ALA A 191 24.94 -7.62 -19.60
CA ALA A 191 25.26 -8.69 -18.67
C ALA A 191 24.76 -8.31 -17.26
N VAL A 192 23.97 -9.19 -16.65
CA VAL A 192 23.50 -9.00 -15.27
C VAL A 192 24.67 -9.18 -14.26
N GLY A 193 25.75 -9.83 -14.68
CA GLY A 193 26.91 -10.08 -13.84
C GLY A 193 26.62 -11.09 -12.71
N SER A 194 27.06 -10.76 -11.50
CA SER A 194 26.83 -11.57 -10.30
C SER A 194 25.48 -11.33 -9.63
N GLN A 195 24.69 -10.37 -10.13
CA GLN A 195 23.41 -10.03 -9.56
C GLN A 195 22.36 -11.09 -9.91
N LYS A 196 21.44 -11.35 -8.98
CA LYS A 196 20.27 -12.19 -9.21
C LYS A 196 19.08 -11.31 -9.52
N MET A 197 18.63 -11.33 -10.77
CA MET A 197 17.45 -10.60 -11.21
C MET A 197 16.24 -11.53 -11.28
N LEU A 198 15.12 -11.07 -10.73
CA LEU A 198 13.83 -11.74 -10.81
C LEU A 198 12.79 -10.75 -11.32
N VAL A 199 12.03 -11.18 -12.32
CA VAL A 199 10.87 -10.43 -12.83
C VAL A 199 9.61 -11.15 -12.37
N LEU A 200 8.71 -10.40 -11.74
CA LEU A 200 7.37 -10.87 -11.36
C LEU A 200 6.34 -10.18 -12.23
N THR A 201 5.35 -10.93 -12.68
CA THR A 201 4.23 -10.40 -13.46
C THR A 201 2.92 -11.10 -13.08
N ASP A 202 1.79 -10.53 -13.43
CA ASP A 202 0.47 -11.19 -13.36
C ASP A 202 -0.10 -11.50 -14.76
N SER A 203 0.70 -11.30 -15.81
CA SER A 203 0.38 -11.69 -17.19
C SER A 203 1.63 -11.74 -18.06
N LYS A 204 1.76 -12.83 -18.82
CA LYS A 204 2.76 -12.99 -19.88
C LYS A 204 2.16 -12.87 -21.28
N ASP A 205 0.91 -12.45 -21.40
CA ASP A 205 0.20 -12.35 -22.69
C ASP A 205 0.84 -11.30 -23.61
N GLU A 206 1.58 -11.75 -24.60
CA GLU A 206 2.23 -10.91 -25.62
C GLU A 206 1.24 -10.18 -26.54
N GLY A 207 -0.04 -10.49 -26.48
CA GLY A 207 -1.10 -9.72 -27.11
C GLY A 207 -1.33 -8.35 -26.46
N THR A 208 -0.80 -8.14 -25.25
CA THR A 208 -0.93 -6.89 -24.48
C THR A 208 0.34 -6.05 -24.52
N ASN A 209 0.20 -4.74 -24.24
CA ASN A 209 1.36 -3.87 -24.09
C ASN A 209 2.30 -4.36 -22.97
N LEU A 210 1.75 -4.78 -21.82
CA LEU A 210 2.54 -5.31 -20.72
C LEU A 210 3.41 -6.49 -21.14
N GLY A 211 2.83 -7.49 -21.79
CA GLY A 211 3.58 -8.68 -22.23
C GLY A 211 4.67 -8.34 -23.25
N ARG A 212 4.38 -7.41 -24.18
CA ARG A 212 5.38 -6.91 -25.15
C ARG A 212 6.49 -6.10 -24.48
N MET A 213 6.18 -5.23 -23.50
CA MET A 213 7.19 -4.50 -22.72
C MET A 213 8.05 -5.46 -21.89
N LEU A 214 7.44 -6.49 -21.32
CA LEU A 214 8.14 -7.51 -20.56
C LEU A 214 9.13 -8.30 -21.44
N ARG A 215 8.70 -8.73 -22.63
CA ARG A 215 9.55 -9.40 -23.61
C ARG A 215 10.71 -8.50 -24.05
N GLN A 216 10.45 -7.22 -24.34
CA GLN A 216 11.48 -6.25 -24.73
C GLN A 216 12.50 -6.06 -23.61
N PHE A 217 12.03 -5.85 -22.39
CA PHE A 217 12.90 -5.69 -21.21
C PHE A 217 13.78 -6.93 -20.99
N THR A 218 13.20 -8.12 -20.94
CA THR A 218 13.97 -9.36 -20.73
C THR A 218 14.92 -9.65 -21.89
N GLY A 219 14.53 -9.29 -23.11
CA GLY A 219 15.35 -9.39 -24.33
C GLY A 219 16.61 -8.52 -24.30
N THR A 220 16.70 -7.49 -23.46
CA THR A 220 17.90 -6.64 -23.36
C THR A 220 19.08 -7.33 -22.67
N PHE A 221 18.87 -8.46 -22.01
CA PHE A 221 19.93 -9.15 -21.29
C PHE A 221 20.60 -10.26 -22.12
N SER A 222 21.91 -10.47 -21.91
CA SER A 222 22.66 -11.53 -22.58
C SER A 222 22.34 -12.92 -22.04
N ASN A 223 21.94 -13.02 -20.78
CA ASN A 223 21.54 -14.25 -20.13
C ASN A 223 20.02 -14.24 -19.93
N GLU A 224 19.42 -15.43 -19.87
CA GLU A 224 18.01 -15.56 -19.54
C GLU A 224 17.71 -14.99 -18.15
N VAL A 225 16.70 -14.14 -18.06
CA VAL A 225 16.20 -13.57 -16.82
C VAL A 225 14.97 -14.37 -16.37
N GLU A 226 14.97 -14.78 -15.11
CA GLU A 226 13.85 -15.54 -14.55
C GLU A 226 12.60 -14.66 -14.47
N VAL A 227 11.53 -15.10 -15.16
CA VAL A 227 10.21 -14.43 -15.16
C VAL A 227 9.18 -15.37 -14.55
N ILE A 228 8.57 -14.94 -13.46
CA ILE A 228 7.51 -15.71 -12.78
C ILE A 228 6.17 -15.00 -12.92
N ASP A 229 5.20 -15.70 -13.49
CA ASP A 229 3.80 -15.26 -13.46
C ASP A 229 3.20 -15.62 -12.10
N LEU A 230 2.68 -14.63 -11.39
CA LEU A 230 2.04 -14.82 -10.11
C LEU A 230 0.81 -15.75 -10.18
N ASN A 231 0.19 -15.88 -11.36
CA ASN A 231 -0.92 -16.80 -11.56
C ASN A 231 -0.48 -18.27 -11.58
N GLU A 232 0.79 -18.53 -11.89
CA GLU A 232 1.39 -19.88 -11.87
C GLU A 232 1.85 -20.29 -10.46
N VAL A 233 1.94 -19.36 -9.52
CA VAL A 233 2.30 -19.63 -8.13
C VAL A 233 1.08 -20.18 -7.38
N ASP A 234 1.20 -21.34 -6.73
CA ASP A 234 0.12 -21.89 -5.90
C ASP A 234 -0.11 -21.00 -4.67
N ILE A 235 -1.16 -20.17 -4.71
CA ILE A 235 -1.59 -19.30 -3.61
C ILE A 235 -3.07 -19.55 -3.35
N LYS A 236 -3.38 -20.29 -2.29
CA LYS A 236 -4.75 -20.74 -1.98
C LYS A 236 -5.69 -19.64 -1.50
N GLY A 237 -5.16 -18.49 -1.12
CA GLY A 237 -6.00 -17.37 -0.68
C GLY A 237 -5.23 -16.23 -0.06
N GLY A 238 -5.94 -15.13 0.23
CA GLY A 238 -5.39 -13.92 0.83
C GLY A 238 -4.97 -14.09 2.29
N CYS A 239 -4.25 -13.10 2.82
CA CYS A 239 -3.91 -13.06 4.23
C CYS A 239 -5.18 -13.03 5.10
N LEU A 240 -5.28 -13.97 6.03
CA LEU A 240 -6.45 -14.11 6.92
C LEU A 240 -6.41 -13.13 8.10
N GLY A 241 -5.29 -12.43 8.32
CA GLY A 241 -5.09 -11.57 9.49
C GLY A 241 -5.11 -12.32 10.81
N CYS A 242 -4.76 -13.62 10.80
CA CYS A 242 -4.77 -14.48 11.99
C CYS A 242 -3.65 -14.13 12.99
N ILE A 243 -2.65 -13.35 12.57
CA ILE A 243 -1.49 -12.90 13.37
C ILE A 243 -0.60 -14.06 13.86
N GLN A 244 -0.78 -15.27 13.40
CA GLN A 244 0.07 -16.40 13.79
C GLN A 244 1.55 -16.13 13.49
N CYS A 245 1.83 -15.50 12.35
CA CYS A 245 3.19 -15.10 11.96
C CYS A 245 3.84 -14.09 12.92
N GLY A 246 3.09 -13.40 13.76
CA GLY A 246 3.63 -12.43 14.73
C GLY A 246 4.57 -13.03 15.76
N TYR A 247 4.46 -14.33 16.03
CA TYR A 247 5.34 -15.01 17.00
C TYR A 247 6.72 -15.30 16.41
N ASP A 248 6.79 -15.91 15.20
CA ASP A 248 8.02 -16.51 14.64
C ASP A 248 8.15 -16.35 13.11
N ASN A 249 7.34 -15.50 12.47
CA ASN A 249 7.24 -15.34 11.01
C ASN A 249 6.73 -16.58 10.26
N SER A 250 6.02 -17.50 10.94
CA SER A 250 5.40 -18.68 10.32
C SER A 250 3.99 -18.36 9.85
N CYS A 251 3.69 -18.56 8.56
CA CYS A 251 2.35 -18.35 8.02
C CYS A 251 1.42 -19.52 8.37
N LEU A 252 0.14 -19.24 8.65
CA LEU A 252 -0.88 -20.28 8.87
C LEU A 252 -1.04 -21.21 7.66
N TYR A 253 -0.82 -20.71 6.45
CA TYR A 253 -0.79 -21.53 5.24
C TYR A 253 0.42 -22.47 5.24
N GLY A 254 1.59 -22.02 5.78
CA GLY A 254 2.79 -22.82 5.89
C GLY A 254 3.17 -23.47 4.57
N ASP A 255 3.18 -24.80 4.55
CA ASP A 255 3.42 -25.68 3.41
C ASP A 255 2.13 -26.12 2.68
N LYS A 256 0.96 -25.58 3.07
CA LYS A 256 -0.33 -25.89 2.44
C LYS A 256 -0.48 -25.28 1.04
N ASP A 257 0.34 -24.28 0.73
CA ASP A 257 0.47 -23.68 -0.61
C ASP A 257 1.94 -23.31 -0.90
N GLY A 258 2.24 -23.00 -2.16
CA GLY A 258 3.60 -22.72 -2.60
C GLY A 258 4.11 -21.31 -2.27
N TYR A 259 3.30 -20.41 -1.67
CA TYR A 259 3.65 -19.01 -1.55
C TYR A 259 4.87 -18.72 -0.66
N VAL A 260 4.93 -19.33 0.52
CA VAL A 260 6.00 -19.07 1.49
C VAL A 260 7.35 -19.56 0.94
N GLU A 261 7.37 -20.75 0.31
CA GLU A 261 8.55 -21.28 -0.34
C GLU A 261 9.00 -20.38 -1.50
N PHE A 262 8.08 -20.03 -2.41
CA PHE A 262 8.34 -19.11 -3.51
C PHE A 262 8.94 -17.78 -3.01
N PHE A 263 8.33 -17.16 -2.01
CA PHE A 263 8.80 -15.89 -1.48
C PHE A 263 10.20 -16.00 -0.87
N ASN A 264 10.46 -17.05 -0.09
CA ASN A 264 11.74 -17.26 0.58
C ASN A 264 12.85 -17.65 -0.41
N THR A 265 12.56 -18.49 -1.40
CA THR A 265 13.58 -19.04 -2.32
C THR A 265 13.82 -18.15 -3.54
N LYS A 266 12.83 -17.41 -4.01
CA LYS A 266 12.92 -16.55 -5.19
C LYS A 266 13.01 -15.09 -4.82
N VAL A 267 11.96 -14.54 -4.18
CA VAL A 267 11.85 -13.10 -3.91
C VAL A 267 12.92 -12.59 -2.95
N LYS A 268 13.14 -13.31 -1.83
CA LYS A 268 14.19 -12.91 -0.87
C LYS A 268 15.61 -13.05 -1.42
N ASN A 269 15.85 -13.98 -2.33
CA ASN A 269 17.18 -14.24 -2.87
C ASN A 269 17.55 -13.34 -4.07
N ALA A 270 16.62 -12.65 -4.66
CA ALA A 270 16.91 -11.70 -5.73
C ALA A 270 17.55 -10.41 -5.18
N ASN A 271 18.55 -9.88 -5.89
CA ASN A 271 19.16 -8.57 -5.62
C ASN A 271 18.38 -7.46 -6.37
N ILE A 272 17.90 -7.80 -7.56
CA ILE A 272 17.11 -6.93 -8.43
C ILE A 272 15.73 -7.57 -8.60
N LEU A 273 14.69 -6.81 -8.32
CA LEU A 273 13.31 -7.21 -8.53
C LEU A 273 12.65 -6.27 -9.53
N VAL A 274 12.02 -6.82 -10.56
CA VAL A 274 11.18 -6.06 -11.47
C VAL A 274 9.75 -6.55 -11.32
N LEU A 275 8.84 -5.61 -11.06
CA LEU A 275 7.42 -5.90 -10.90
C LEU A 275 6.69 -5.35 -12.13
N ALA A 276 6.08 -6.24 -12.91
CA ALA A 276 5.40 -5.91 -14.15
C ALA A 276 3.90 -6.17 -14.03
N GLY A 277 3.06 -5.15 -14.19
CA GLY A 277 1.61 -5.28 -14.04
C GLY A 277 0.83 -4.21 -14.79
N SER A 278 -0.47 -4.45 -14.97
CA SER A 278 -1.37 -3.47 -15.57
C SER A 278 -2.24 -2.79 -14.51
N ILE A 279 -2.56 -1.52 -14.74
CA ILE A 279 -3.50 -0.81 -13.89
C ILE A 279 -4.90 -1.37 -14.11
N LYS A 280 -5.53 -1.78 -13.01
CA LYS A 280 -6.89 -2.27 -12.95
C LYS A 280 -7.60 -1.66 -11.74
N ASP A 281 -8.72 -0.99 -11.96
CA ASP A 281 -9.49 -0.37 -10.89
C ASP A 281 -8.62 0.53 -9.97
N ARG A 282 -7.89 1.46 -10.53
CA ARG A 282 -7.05 2.45 -9.81
C ARG A 282 -5.92 1.85 -8.96
N TYR A 283 -5.57 0.60 -9.19
CA TYR A 283 -4.45 -0.12 -8.56
C TYR A 283 -3.93 -1.18 -9.53
N LEU A 284 -2.99 -2.02 -9.13
CA LEU A 284 -2.66 -3.26 -9.82
C LEU A 284 -3.77 -4.31 -9.56
N SER A 285 -3.76 -5.43 -10.28
CA SER A 285 -4.76 -6.48 -10.10
C SER A 285 -4.86 -7.01 -8.67
N SER A 286 -5.98 -7.66 -8.36
CA SER A 286 -6.15 -8.36 -7.08
C SER A 286 -5.11 -9.48 -6.88
N ARG A 287 -4.54 -10.03 -7.97
CA ARG A 287 -3.45 -11.01 -7.89
C ARG A 287 -2.17 -10.37 -7.33
N TRP A 288 -1.81 -9.16 -7.76
CA TRP A 288 -0.74 -8.38 -7.16
C TRP A 288 -1.03 -8.05 -5.70
N LYS A 289 -2.27 -7.64 -5.41
CA LYS A 289 -2.66 -7.35 -4.04
C LYS A 289 -2.58 -8.59 -3.14
N LEU A 290 -2.92 -9.76 -3.68
CA LEU A 290 -2.77 -11.05 -3.00
C LEU A 290 -1.30 -11.34 -2.67
N PHE A 291 -0.40 -11.15 -3.64
CA PHE A 291 1.05 -11.29 -3.43
C PHE A 291 1.53 -10.37 -2.30
N PHE A 292 1.13 -9.11 -2.31
CA PHE A 292 1.52 -8.15 -1.28
C PHE A 292 0.97 -8.52 0.10
N ASP A 293 -0.32 -8.84 0.21
CA ASP A 293 -0.94 -9.21 1.50
C ASP A 293 -0.31 -10.46 2.10
N ARG A 294 0.00 -11.44 1.27
CA ARG A 294 0.63 -12.69 1.73
C ARG A 294 2.06 -12.48 2.20
N SER A 295 2.78 -11.46 1.71
CA SER A 295 4.12 -11.13 2.19
C SER A 295 4.16 -10.72 3.66
N PHE A 296 3.01 -10.41 4.26
CA PHE A 296 2.87 -10.06 5.67
C PHE A 296 3.31 -11.17 6.65
N PHE A 297 3.54 -12.40 6.19
CA PHE A 297 4.14 -13.42 7.06
C PHE A 297 5.55 -13.02 7.57
N ASN A 298 6.21 -12.09 6.91
CA ASN A 298 7.46 -11.47 7.38
C ASN A 298 7.20 -10.35 8.39
N ASN A 299 5.94 -10.07 8.71
CA ASN A 299 5.50 -8.97 9.57
C ASN A 299 6.08 -7.61 9.12
N HIS A 300 6.72 -6.90 10.04
CA HIS A 300 7.30 -5.57 9.77
C HIS A 300 8.83 -5.61 9.65
N ILE A 301 9.41 -6.79 9.49
CA ILE A 301 10.86 -6.97 9.25
C ILE A 301 11.18 -6.51 7.83
N PRO A 302 12.20 -5.64 7.63
CA PRO A 302 12.54 -5.15 6.29
C PRO A 302 13.31 -6.21 5.47
N VAL A 303 12.61 -7.23 4.99
CA VAL A 303 13.17 -8.37 4.23
C VAL A 303 13.63 -7.99 2.82
N MET A 304 13.29 -6.79 2.35
CA MET A 304 13.72 -6.26 1.06
C MET A 304 14.94 -5.34 1.16
N SER A 305 15.57 -5.23 2.33
CA SER A 305 16.70 -4.35 2.56
C SER A 305 17.83 -4.58 1.56
N GLY A 306 18.33 -3.49 0.95
CA GLY A 306 19.42 -3.52 -0.02
C GLY A 306 19.03 -3.99 -1.43
N LYS A 307 17.76 -4.30 -1.69
CA LYS A 307 17.31 -4.68 -3.04
C LYS A 307 17.01 -3.45 -3.90
N HIS A 308 17.17 -3.61 -5.22
CA HIS A 308 16.85 -2.61 -6.23
C HIS A 308 15.62 -3.02 -7.01
N LEU A 309 14.64 -2.12 -7.10
CA LEU A 309 13.37 -2.41 -7.73
C LEU A 309 13.14 -1.57 -8.98
N GLY A 310 12.62 -2.20 -10.02
CA GLY A 310 12.05 -1.56 -11.19
C GLY A 310 10.57 -1.91 -11.34
N PHE A 311 9.80 -0.99 -11.91
CA PHE A 311 8.40 -1.23 -12.21
C PHE A 311 8.14 -1.05 -13.70
N ILE A 312 7.43 -1.99 -14.31
CA ILE A 312 6.92 -1.92 -15.68
C ILE A 312 5.39 -1.95 -15.56
N ILE A 313 4.76 -0.81 -15.81
CA ILE A 313 3.32 -0.64 -15.57
C ILE A 313 2.63 -0.26 -16.87
N SER A 314 1.72 -1.11 -17.34
CA SER A 314 0.84 -0.75 -18.47
C SER A 314 -0.42 -0.07 -17.94
N GLY A 315 -0.77 1.05 -18.58
CA GLY A 315 -1.93 1.86 -18.22
C GLY A 315 -1.60 3.20 -17.58
N PRO A 316 -2.62 3.98 -17.20
CA PRO A 316 -2.52 5.41 -16.87
C PRO A 316 -1.98 5.67 -15.46
N LEU A 317 -0.71 5.33 -15.19
CA LEU A 317 -0.07 5.48 -13.87
C LEU A 317 -0.05 6.94 -13.39
N SER A 318 0.15 7.89 -14.31
CA SER A 318 0.16 9.33 -13.98
C SER A 318 -1.18 9.82 -13.42
N GLN A 319 -2.29 9.14 -13.77
CA GLN A 319 -3.63 9.44 -13.28
C GLN A 319 -3.95 8.71 -11.95
N VAL A 320 -3.05 7.84 -11.48
CA VAL A 320 -3.21 7.03 -10.25
C VAL A 320 -2.03 7.25 -9.28
N PRO A 321 -1.77 8.50 -8.84
CA PRO A 321 -0.63 8.81 -7.96
C PRO A 321 -0.67 8.04 -6.63
N ASN A 322 -1.86 7.62 -6.21
CA ASN A 322 -2.09 6.84 -5.01
C ASN A 322 -1.43 5.45 -5.08
N LEU A 323 -1.39 4.82 -6.26
CA LEU A 323 -0.67 3.55 -6.48
C LEU A 323 0.83 3.75 -6.32
N LYS A 324 1.39 4.78 -6.96
CA LYS A 324 2.81 5.09 -6.85
C LYS A 324 3.20 5.36 -5.40
N GLN A 325 2.41 6.16 -4.67
CA GLN A 325 2.64 6.45 -3.26
C GLN A 325 2.59 5.19 -2.38
N ALA A 326 1.69 4.25 -2.68
CA ALA A 326 1.62 2.97 -1.98
C ALA A 326 2.89 2.14 -2.16
N LEU A 327 3.39 2.04 -3.39
CA LEU A 327 4.60 1.30 -3.72
C LEU A 327 5.84 1.97 -3.12
N ASP A 328 6.00 3.30 -3.32
CA ASP A 328 7.10 4.07 -2.73
C ASP A 328 7.12 3.92 -1.20
N GLY A 329 5.98 4.13 -0.53
CA GLY A 329 5.88 4.05 0.93
C GLY A 329 6.21 2.67 1.48
N PHE A 330 5.68 1.62 0.85
CA PHE A 330 5.95 0.25 1.29
C PHE A 330 7.43 -0.12 1.13
N TYR A 331 8.00 0.07 -0.06
CA TYR A 331 9.36 -0.36 -0.32
C TYR A 331 10.41 0.48 0.41
N GLU A 332 10.16 1.79 0.63
CA GLU A 332 11.02 2.58 1.50
C GLU A 332 11.01 2.09 2.97
N VAL A 333 9.84 1.69 3.49
CA VAL A 333 9.75 1.07 4.81
C VAL A 333 10.50 -0.26 4.85
N GLN A 334 10.42 -1.04 3.77
CA GLN A 334 11.16 -2.28 3.60
C GLN A 334 12.67 -2.07 3.30
N GLN A 335 13.15 -0.83 3.27
CA GLN A 335 14.55 -0.47 3.02
C GLN A 335 15.07 -0.93 1.64
N ALA A 336 14.19 -1.06 0.66
CA ALA A 336 14.53 -1.28 -0.72
C ALA A 336 14.67 0.05 -1.47
N SER A 337 15.37 0.05 -2.59
CA SER A 337 15.57 1.22 -3.46
C SER A 337 14.79 1.05 -4.76
N ILE A 338 13.77 1.87 -4.99
CA ILE A 338 13.08 1.92 -6.28
C ILE A 338 13.93 2.75 -7.24
N VAL A 339 14.37 2.11 -8.32
CA VAL A 339 15.16 2.76 -9.38
C VAL A 339 14.26 3.64 -10.23
N ASP A 340 13.22 3.05 -10.85
CA ASP A 340 12.23 3.81 -11.61
C ASP A 340 10.97 3.00 -11.94
N PHE A 341 10.01 3.73 -12.58
CA PHE A 341 8.78 3.20 -13.18
C PHE A 341 8.82 3.49 -14.69
N VAL A 342 8.56 2.48 -15.50
CA VAL A 342 8.37 2.63 -16.95
C VAL A 342 6.91 2.30 -17.28
N THR A 343 6.28 3.15 -18.08
CA THR A 343 4.88 2.98 -18.51
C THR A 343 4.75 3.10 -20.02
N ASP A 344 3.60 2.68 -20.55
CA ASP A 344 3.22 2.86 -21.97
C ASP A 344 2.45 4.16 -22.24
N GLU A 345 2.39 5.08 -21.25
CA GLU A 345 1.60 6.32 -21.35
C GLU A 345 2.14 7.33 -22.36
N CYS A 346 3.44 7.30 -22.67
CA CYS A 346 4.02 8.22 -23.67
C CYS A 346 3.46 7.98 -25.08
N GLY A 347 2.94 6.78 -25.36
CA GLY A 347 2.33 6.48 -26.67
C GLY A 347 3.32 6.44 -27.84
N ASP A 348 4.61 6.18 -27.58
CA ASP A 348 5.67 6.03 -28.58
C ASP A 348 6.50 4.78 -28.31
N SER A 349 6.55 3.86 -29.28
CA SER A 349 7.23 2.57 -29.12
C SER A 349 8.75 2.72 -28.98
N ALA A 350 9.36 3.64 -29.70
CA ALA A 350 10.82 3.84 -29.63
C ALA A 350 11.23 4.48 -28.30
N GLU A 351 10.41 5.41 -27.76
CA GLU A 351 10.62 5.98 -26.45
C GLU A 351 10.49 4.91 -25.36
N ILE A 352 9.48 4.03 -25.44
CA ILE A 352 9.30 2.93 -24.48
C ILE A 352 10.50 1.98 -24.51
N ASP A 353 11.01 1.62 -25.69
CA ASP A 353 12.22 0.81 -25.83
C ASP A 353 13.41 1.45 -25.12
N GLY A 354 13.61 2.74 -25.33
CA GLY A 354 14.67 3.52 -24.67
C GLY A 354 14.51 3.57 -23.14
N LEU A 355 13.28 3.72 -22.64
CA LEU A 355 12.98 3.74 -21.23
C LEU A 355 13.21 2.36 -20.56
N LEU A 356 12.82 1.27 -21.24
CA LEU A 356 13.04 -0.10 -20.75
C LEU A 356 14.54 -0.42 -20.69
N LEU A 357 15.31 -0.06 -21.73
CA LEU A 357 16.76 -0.22 -21.73
C LEU A 357 17.42 0.60 -20.61
N SER A 358 17.04 1.86 -20.48
CA SER A 358 17.54 2.74 -19.41
C SER A 358 17.23 2.20 -18.01
N LEU A 359 16.01 1.62 -17.81
CA LEU A 359 15.67 0.96 -16.56
C LEU A 359 16.59 -0.21 -16.28
N ALA A 360 16.83 -1.08 -17.29
CA ALA A 360 17.74 -2.23 -17.15
C ALA A 360 19.17 -1.82 -16.77
N GLU A 361 19.74 -0.83 -17.46
CA GLU A 361 21.08 -0.31 -17.17
C GLU A 361 21.19 0.27 -15.77
N ARG A 362 20.21 1.08 -15.37
CA ARG A 362 20.21 1.72 -14.04
C ARG A 362 20.00 0.71 -12.91
N LEU A 363 19.19 -0.34 -13.12
CA LEU A 363 19.03 -1.43 -12.15
C LEU A 363 20.36 -2.16 -11.90
N ILE A 364 21.05 -2.57 -12.98
CA ILE A 364 22.35 -3.26 -12.90
C ILE A 364 23.38 -2.35 -12.21
N ARG A 365 23.50 -1.10 -12.66
CA ARG A 365 24.45 -0.14 -12.11
C ARG A 365 24.18 0.11 -10.62
N SER A 366 22.93 0.39 -10.23
CA SER A 366 22.59 0.65 -8.83
C SER A 366 22.88 -0.56 -7.94
N ALA A 367 22.60 -1.77 -8.43
CA ALA A 367 22.89 -3.00 -7.69
C ALA A 367 24.39 -3.26 -7.54
N ASN A 368 25.19 -3.00 -8.59
CA ASN A 368 26.64 -3.17 -8.55
C ASN A 368 27.31 -2.14 -7.63
N ASP A 369 26.84 -0.88 -7.68
CA ASP A 369 27.36 0.21 -6.86
C ASP A 369 26.83 0.17 -5.40
N GLY A 370 25.83 -0.67 -5.12
CA GLY A 370 25.13 -0.69 -3.83
C GLY A 370 24.41 0.64 -3.53
N TYR A 371 24.02 1.38 -4.58
CA TYR A 371 23.42 2.70 -4.42
C TYR A 371 21.96 2.59 -4.00
N ALA A 372 21.65 3.07 -2.80
CA ALA A 372 20.28 3.24 -2.32
C ALA A 372 19.90 4.72 -2.27
N LYS A 373 18.75 5.08 -2.82
CA LYS A 373 18.21 6.44 -2.72
C LYS A 373 17.97 6.80 -1.25
N PRO A 374 18.22 8.08 -0.85
CA PRO A 374 17.83 8.56 0.45
C PRO A 374 16.33 8.33 0.71
N THR A 375 16.01 7.89 1.91
CA THR A 375 14.62 7.62 2.33
C THR A 375 13.83 8.94 2.40
N SER A 376 12.66 8.99 1.80
CA SER A 376 11.73 10.13 1.86
C SER A 376 10.95 10.17 3.17
N PHE A 377 10.05 11.17 3.31
CA PHE A 377 9.10 11.23 4.42
C PHE A 377 8.28 9.93 4.54
N LEU A 378 7.92 9.32 3.42
CA LEU A 378 7.14 8.09 3.43
C LEU A 378 7.85 6.99 4.24
N GLY A 379 9.07 6.66 3.88
CA GLY A 379 9.83 5.64 4.60
C GLY A 379 10.19 6.04 6.03
N VAL A 380 10.59 7.30 6.26
CA VAL A 380 10.91 7.79 7.61
C VAL A 380 9.69 7.78 8.52
N GLY A 381 8.55 8.28 8.03
CA GLY A 381 7.28 8.31 8.78
C GLY A 381 6.77 6.91 9.07
N GLY A 382 6.71 6.06 8.02
CA GLY A 382 6.26 4.68 8.16
C GLY A 382 7.10 3.87 9.16
N LYS A 383 8.43 3.95 9.06
CA LYS A 383 9.34 3.28 10.02
C LYS A 383 9.09 3.73 11.46
N LYS A 384 8.88 5.03 11.70
CA LYS A 384 8.60 5.55 13.04
C LYS A 384 7.28 5.04 13.59
N VAL A 385 6.22 5.04 12.79
CA VAL A 385 4.90 4.52 13.21
C VAL A 385 5.03 3.04 13.61
N ILE A 386 5.60 2.21 12.74
CA ILE A 386 5.77 0.78 13.03
C ILE A 386 6.67 0.56 14.24
N ARG A 387 7.81 1.25 14.32
CA ARG A 387 8.76 1.15 15.45
C ARG A 387 8.08 1.43 16.77
N ASP A 388 7.31 2.51 16.85
CA ASP A 388 6.64 2.94 18.09
C ASP A 388 5.54 1.96 18.49
N GLU A 389 4.78 1.45 17.50
CA GLU A 389 3.75 0.43 17.73
C GLU A 389 4.36 -0.91 18.19
N ILE A 390 5.41 -1.41 17.54
CA ILE A 390 6.10 -2.65 17.95
C ILE A 390 6.77 -2.49 19.31
N TYR A 391 7.31 -1.33 19.64
CA TYR A 391 7.84 -1.08 20.98
C TYR A 391 6.75 -1.04 22.04
N GLY A 392 5.58 -0.51 21.69
CA GLY A 392 4.43 -0.31 22.57
C GLY A 392 3.44 -1.49 22.57
N ARG A 393 2.22 -1.21 22.13
CA ARG A 393 1.07 -2.12 22.24
C ARG A 393 1.13 -3.38 21.36
N LEU A 394 1.88 -3.34 20.27
CA LEU A 394 2.04 -4.50 19.36
C LEU A 394 3.21 -5.41 19.74
N ARG A 395 3.91 -5.13 20.83
CA ARG A 395 5.07 -5.92 21.27
C ARG A 395 4.75 -7.39 21.48
N PHE A 396 3.63 -7.68 22.16
CA PHE A 396 3.20 -9.05 22.43
C PHE A 396 2.68 -9.77 21.17
N PRO A 397 1.78 -9.17 20.36
CA PRO A 397 1.31 -9.81 19.13
C PRO A 397 2.41 -10.05 18.09
N PHE A 398 3.46 -9.20 18.06
CA PHE A 398 4.55 -9.27 17.08
C PHE A 398 5.91 -9.45 17.77
N GLN A 399 6.07 -10.57 18.45
CA GLN A 399 7.31 -10.90 19.19
C GLN A 399 8.51 -11.07 18.25
N ALA A 400 8.31 -11.63 17.05
CA ALA A 400 9.35 -11.76 16.04
C ALA A 400 9.94 -10.39 15.64
N ASP A 401 9.06 -9.41 15.38
CA ASP A 401 9.47 -8.03 15.06
C ASP A 401 10.23 -7.39 16.22
N HIS A 402 9.68 -7.51 17.43
CA HIS A 402 10.33 -6.92 18.61
C HIS A 402 11.74 -7.48 18.81
N THR A 403 11.89 -8.79 18.66
CA THR A 403 13.20 -9.47 18.78
C THR A 403 14.16 -8.98 17.70
N PHE A 404 13.70 -8.90 16.45
CA PHE A 404 14.49 -8.41 15.33
C PHE A 404 14.89 -6.94 15.53
N TYR A 405 13.97 -6.06 15.89
CA TYR A 405 14.21 -4.63 16.10
C TYR A 405 15.20 -4.38 17.22
N LYS A 406 15.09 -5.14 18.32
CA LYS A 406 16.04 -5.07 19.44
C LYS A 406 17.44 -5.50 19.03
N LYS A 407 17.55 -6.66 18.31
CA LYS A 407 18.83 -7.23 17.87
C LYS A 407 19.55 -6.32 16.87
N ASN A 408 18.81 -5.67 15.96
CA ASN A 408 19.37 -4.86 14.88
C ASN A 408 19.40 -3.35 15.19
N GLY A 409 19.14 -2.94 16.43
CA GLY A 409 19.24 -1.54 16.85
C GLY A 409 18.21 -0.59 16.21
N LEU A 410 17.07 -1.11 15.74
CA LEU A 410 16.05 -0.32 15.05
C LEU A 410 15.20 0.56 15.97
N TYR A 411 15.39 0.44 17.28
CA TYR A 411 14.77 1.33 18.29
C TYR A 411 15.61 2.61 18.48
N ASP A 412 15.67 3.43 17.46
CA ASP A 412 16.42 4.69 17.38
C ASP A 412 15.65 5.89 17.94
N PHE A 413 15.09 5.75 19.15
CA PHE A 413 14.31 6.81 19.78
C PHE A 413 15.17 8.04 20.08
N PRO A 414 14.70 9.28 19.73
CA PRO A 414 15.42 10.53 20.03
C PRO A 414 15.71 10.71 21.52
N GLN A 415 14.86 10.15 22.40
CA GLN A 415 15.01 10.22 23.84
C GLN A 415 16.26 9.52 24.38
N LYS A 416 16.88 8.63 23.60
CA LYS A 416 18.12 7.94 23.97
C LYS A 416 19.38 8.81 23.78
N SER A 417 19.29 9.93 23.07
CA SER A 417 20.42 10.85 22.85
C SER A 417 20.58 11.82 24.03
N TYR A 418 21.13 11.34 25.13
CA TYR A 418 21.35 12.16 26.33
C TYR A 418 22.22 13.39 26.04
N LYS A 419 23.27 13.25 25.21
CA LYS A 419 24.16 14.36 24.82
C LYS A 419 23.36 15.49 24.17
N SER A 420 22.53 15.17 23.16
CA SER A 420 21.70 16.17 22.49
C SER A 420 20.69 16.81 23.44
N ARG A 421 20.13 16.04 24.36
CA ARG A 421 19.17 16.55 25.38
C ARG A 421 19.83 17.55 26.32
N ILE A 422 21.05 17.26 26.79
CA ILE A 422 21.82 18.16 27.68
C ILE A 422 22.18 19.45 26.93
N ILE A 423 22.70 19.33 25.70
CA ILE A 423 23.05 20.51 24.88
C ILE A 423 21.80 21.38 24.66
N ASN A 424 20.68 20.78 24.27
CA ASN A 424 19.44 21.51 24.06
C ASN A 424 18.97 22.22 25.33
N LEU A 425 19.01 21.54 26.49
CA LEU A 425 18.64 22.14 27.76
C LEU A 425 19.52 23.36 28.09
N MET A 426 20.83 23.24 27.93
CA MET A 426 21.76 24.34 28.11
C MET A 426 21.46 25.51 27.18
N MET A 427 21.24 25.25 25.89
CA MET A 427 20.91 26.28 24.91
C MET A 427 19.57 26.95 25.19
N MET A 428 18.58 26.19 25.66
CA MET A 428 17.29 26.74 26.10
C MET A 428 17.44 27.68 27.31
N LEU A 429 18.27 27.31 28.27
CA LEU A 429 18.53 28.18 29.45
C LEU A 429 19.27 29.46 29.05
N LEU A 430 20.31 29.37 28.20
CA LEU A 430 21.04 30.52 27.69
C LEU A 430 20.13 31.45 26.88
N SER A 431 19.21 30.93 26.11
CA SER A 431 18.28 31.73 25.31
C SER A 431 17.22 32.50 26.13
N ARG A 432 17.10 32.24 27.43
CA ARG A 432 16.23 33.04 28.34
C ARG A 432 16.77 34.44 28.59
N VAL A 433 18.10 34.62 28.48
CA VAL A 433 18.73 35.92 28.60
C VAL A 433 18.58 36.68 27.28
N PRO A 434 17.92 37.87 27.24
CA PRO A 434 17.59 38.57 25.98
C PRO A 434 18.81 38.85 25.10
N LEU A 435 19.92 39.25 25.69
CA LEU A 435 21.18 39.54 24.97
C LEU A 435 21.75 38.28 24.31
N MET A 436 21.79 37.15 25.06
CA MET A 436 22.26 35.85 24.56
C MET A 436 21.34 35.30 23.48
N ARG A 437 20.04 35.43 23.69
CA ARG A 437 19.02 35.02 22.68
C ARG A 437 19.23 35.76 21.36
N LYS A 438 19.40 37.11 21.41
CA LYS A 438 19.67 37.91 20.21
C LYS A 438 20.92 37.43 19.52
N GLU A 439 22.00 37.27 20.24
CA GLU A 439 23.30 36.81 19.69
C GLU A 439 23.17 35.41 19.04
N ILE A 440 22.55 34.45 19.76
CA ILE A 440 22.36 33.08 19.27
C ILE A 440 21.52 33.07 17.99
N TYR A 441 20.32 33.63 18.00
CA TYR A 441 19.37 33.50 16.92
C TYR A 441 19.67 34.39 15.72
N THR A 442 20.35 35.52 15.87
CA THR A 442 20.63 36.40 14.76
C THR A 442 22.00 36.13 14.10
N LYS A 443 23.02 35.66 14.86
CA LYS A 443 24.34 35.51 14.35
C LYS A 443 24.87 34.07 14.38
N ARG A 444 24.75 33.37 15.52
CA ARG A 444 25.44 32.12 15.74
C ARG A 444 24.77 30.90 15.16
N ILE A 445 23.42 30.77 15.26
CA ILE A 445 22.70 29.55 14.89
C ILE A 445 22.96 29.11 13.45
N LYS A 446 22.98 30.06 12.51
CA LYS A 446 23.26 29.75 11.09
C LYS A 446 24.70 29.27 10.90
N MET A 447 25.64 29.92 11.53
CA MET A 447 27.07 29.55 11.43
C MET A 447 27.37 28.20 12.03
N GLU A 448 26.83 27.92 13.22
CA GLU A 448 27.06 26.66 13.91
C GLU A 448 26.35 25.47 13.21
N MET A 449 25.25 25.71 12.50
CA MET A 449 24.59 24.68 11.70
C MET A 449 25.44 24.22 10.49
N ILE A 450 26.15 25.09 9.84
CA ILE A 450 26.97 24.78 8.65
C ILE A 450 28.42 24.40 8.95
N LYS A 451 28.96 24.82 10.09
CA LYS A 451 30.32 24.57 10.48
C LYS A 451 30.78 23.11 10.46
N PRO A 452 29.97 22.12 10.94
CA PRO A 452 30.35 20.73 10.79
C PRO A 452 30.44 20.27 9.33
N LEU A 453 29.56 20.80 8.47
CA LEU A 453 29.52 20.48 7.03
C LEU A 453 30.74 21.07 6.31
N GLN A 454 31.13 22.31 6.64
CA GLN A 454 32.34 22.95 6.09
C GLN A 454 33.61 22.13 6.41
N LYS A 455 33.71 21.58 7.63
CA LYS A 455 34.80 20.70 8.01
C LYS A 455 34.90 19.41 7.18
N VAL A 456 33.75 18.87 6.73
CA VAL A 456 33.73 17.71 5.82
C VAL A 456 34.23 18.13 4.45
N LEU A 457 33.74 19.24 3.90
CA LEU A 457 34.16 19.75 2.60
C LEU A 457 35.66 20.08 2.54
N GLU A 458 36.26 20.55 3.64
CA GLU A 458 37.70 20.80 3.75
C GLU A 458 38.53 19.51 3.72
N ARG A 459 37.95 18.36 4.10
CA ARG A 459 38.65 17.06 4.12
C ARG A 459 38.55 16.31 2.80
N GLU A 460 37.57 16.63 1.96
CA GLU A 460 37.36 16.01 0.63
C GLU A 460 38.24 16.65 -0.47
N LYS A 461 39.07 17.62 -0.10
CA LYS A 461 40.12 18.17 -0.97
C LYS A 461 41.41 17.33 -0.88
#